data_0fad644410f3152f29d6ced52ac543ac
#
_entry.id   0fad644410f3152f29d6ced52ac543ac
#
_cell.length_a   1.000
_cell.length_b   1.000
_cell.length_c   1.000
_cell.angle_alpha   90.00
_cell.angle_beta   90.00
_cell.angle_gamma   90.00
#
_symmetry.space_group_name_H-M   'P 1'
#
loop_
_entity.id
_entity.type
_entity.pdbx_description
1 polymer ?
#
loop_
_entity_poly.entity_id
_entity_poly.type
_entity_poly.pdbx_seq_one_letter_code
_entity_poly.pdbx_strand_id
1 'polypeptide(L)'
;MNYSIEFGGHPQDLTMTLAGALDVGSIRAFLAELVAHPEYRAEMLILADLSGLDTSSITQDEYESVSHVISGRDHRFPAKAIAIVAPDAGTFADAVRHRAYVGGSKSRREVFRNREDATAWLAARR
;
A
#
# COMPACT_ATOMS: atom_id res chain seq x y z
N MET A 1 -3.63 10.30 10.25
CA MET A 1 -4.04 9.21 9.31
C MET A 1 -4.66 8.08 10.11
N ASN A 2 -5.73 7.53 9.58
CA ASN A 2 -6.38 6.33 10.13
C ASN A 2 -6.10 5.15 9.22
N TYR A 3 -6.03 3.95 9.78
CA TYR A 3 -5.81 2.76 8.98
C TYR A 3 -6.55 1.56 9.55
N SER A 4 -6.81 0.57 8.71
CA SER A 4 -7.33 -0.73 9.12
C SER A 4 -6.64 -1.86 8.37
N ILE A 5 -6.56 -3.02 8.99
CA ILE A 5 -5.92 -4.21 8.46
C ILE A 5 -6.92 -5.36 8.57
N GLU A 6 -7.28 -5.97 7.44
CA GLU A 6 -8.18 -7.12 7.39
C GLU A 6 -7.49 -8.27 6.70
N PHE A 7 -7.32 -9.39 7.38
CA PHE A 7 -6.81 -10.62 6.78
C PHE A 7 -7.94 -11.45 6.22
N GLY A 8 -7.65 -12.18 5.15
CA GLY A 8 -8.63 -13.00 4.45
C GLY A 8 -9.29 -12.23 3.30
N GLY A 9 -10.37 -12.80 2.79
CA GLY A 9 -11.03 -12.31 1.60
C GLY A 9 -10.53 -13.04 0.35
N HIS A 10 -11.01 -12.62 -0.82
CA HIS A 10 -10.64 -13.19 -2.10
C HIS A 10 -10.89 -12.15 -3.19
N PRO A 11 -9.95 -11.95 -4.12
CA PRO A 11 -8.70 -12.70 -4.39
C PRO A 11 -7.51 -12.34 -3.48
N GLN A 12 -7.59 -11.27 -2.70
CA GLN A 12 -6.51 -10.84 -1.82
C GLN A 12 -6.45 -11.66 -0.52
N ASP A 13 -5.25 -11.73 0.05
CA ASP A 13 -5.02 -12.34 1.37
C ASP A 13 -5.13 -11.31 2.49
N LEU A 14 -4.95 -10.03 2.15
CA LEU A 14 -4.92 -8.92 3.09
C LEU A 14 -5.48 -7.67 2.42
N THR A 15 -6.34 -6.93 3.12
CA THR A 15 -6.79 -5.61 2.71
C THR A 15 -6.28 -4.59 3.73
N MET A 16 -5.57 -3.57 3.24
CA MET A 16 -5.13 -2.41 4.02
C MET A 16 -5.93 -1.21 3.56
N THR A 17 -6.52 -0.47 4.50
CA THR A 17 -7.26 0.75 4.19
C THR A 17 -6.59 1.92 4.91
N LEU A 18 -6.21 2.94 4.16
CA LEU A 18 -5.61 4.17 4.69
C LEU A 18 -6.54 5.34 4.40
N ALA A 19 -6.78 6.19 5.39
CA ALA A 19 -7.67 7.36 5.27
C ALA A 19 -7.14 8.54 6.08
N GLY A 20 -7.58 9.75 5.72
CA GLY A 20 -7.14 10.97 6.35
C GLY A 20 -5.82 11.48 5.79
N ALA A 21 -5.23 12.47 6.44
CA ALA A 21 -3.99 13.09 5.97
C ALA A 21 -2.79 12.15 6.15
N LEU A 22 -2.07 11.89 5.07
CA LEU A 22 -0.88 11.06 5.09
C LEU A 22 0.22 11.69 5.95
N ASP A 23 0.82 10.94 6.86
CA ASP A 23 1.99 11.37 7.62
C ASP A 23 2.94 10.20 7.90
N VAL A 24 4.22 10.54 8.05
CA VAL A 24 5.30 9.55 8.21
C VAL A 24 5.14 8.76 9.51
N GLY A 25 4.76 9.42 10.60
CA GLY A 25 4.60 8.77 11.91
C GLY A 25 3.53 7.71 11.89
N SER A 26 2.38 8.00 11.27
CA SER A 26 1.29 7.03 11.14
C SER A 26 1.68 5.85 10.25
N ILE A 27 2.43 6.09 9.18
CA ILE A 27 2.92 5.01 8.31
C ILE A 27 3.87 4.09 9.08
N ARG A 28 4.77 4.65 9.88
CA ARG A 28 5.68 3.84 10.71
C ARG A 28 4.91 2.97 11.70
N ALA A 29 3.91 3.55 12.38
CA ALA A 29 3.07 2.82 13.34
C ALA A 29 2.28 1.71 12.64
N PHE A 30 1.68 2.02 11.50
CA PHE A 30 0.93 1.07 10.69
C PHE A 30 1.79 -0.13 10.27
N LEU A 31 2.98 0.12 9.73
CA LEU A 31 3.85 -0.96 9.27
C LEU A 31 4.39 -1.79 10.44
N ALA A 32 4.67 -1.17 11.58
CA ALA A 32 5.08 -1.89 12.80
C ALA A 32 3.97 -2.84 13.28
N GLU A 33 2.72 -2.37 13.29
CA GLU A 33 1.58 -3.20 13.65
C GLU A 33 1.38 -4.35 12.67
N LEU A 34 1.50 -4.07 11.37
CA LEU A 34 1.35 -5.07 10.33
C LEU A 34 2.36 -6.21 10.47
N VAL A 35 3.66 -5.88 10.59
CA VAL A 35 4.71 -6.91 10.67
C VAL A 35 4.66 -7.69 11.97
N ALA A 36 4.08 -7.13 13.03
CA ALA A 36 3.89 -7.81 14.31
C ALA A 36 2.65 -8.69 14.34
N HIS A 37 1.75 -8.56 13.35
CA HIS A 37 0.50 -9.31 13.34
C HIS A 37 0.77 -10.80 13.04
N PRO A 38 0.20 -11.74 13.83
CA PRO A 38 0.50 -13.16 13.68
C PRO A 38 0.08 -13.76 12.33
N GLU A 39 -0.87 -13.16 11.64
CA GLU A 39 -1.32 -13.63 10.33
C GLU A 39 -0.50 -13.05 9.16
N TYR A 40 0.36 -12.06 9.42
CA TYR A 40 1.16 -11.45 8.36
C TYR A 40 2.35 -12.35 8.00
N ARG A 41 2.56 -12.55 6.70
CA ARG A 41 3.67 -13.34 6.16
C ARG A 41 4.12 -12.75 4.82
N ALA A 42 5.28 -13.17 4.35
CA ALA A 42 5.74 -12.86 3.00
C ALA A 42 4.88 -13.55 1.94
N GLU A 43 4.94 -13.07 0.72
CA GLU A 43 4.28 -13.65 -0.47
C GLU A 43 2.75 -13.59 -0.44
N MET A 44 2.18 -12.61 0.27
CA MET A 44 0.73 -12.36 0.28
C MET A 44 0.30 -11.54 -0.93
N LEU A 45 -0.95 -11.72 -1.34
CA LEU A 45 -1.64 -10.81 -2.26
C LEU A 45 -2.31 -9.72 -1.42
N ILE A 46 -1.97 -8.47 -1.68
CA ILE A 46 -2.40 -7.32 -0.87
C ILE A 46 -3.21 -6.33 -1.69
N LEU A 47 -4.36 -5.94 -1.16
CA LEU A 47 -5.16 -4.84 -1.67
C LEU A 47 -4.96 -3.64 -0.75
N ALA A 48 -4.41 -2.55 -1.27
CA ALA A 48 -4.22 -1.30 -0.53
C ALA A 48 -5.24 -0.28 -1.01
N ASP A 49 -6.24 -0.01 -0.19
CA ASP A 49 -7.32 0.94 -0.51
C ASP A 49 -6.96 2.32 0.03
N LEU A 50 -6.66 3.25 -0.88
CA LEU A 50 -6.31 4.63 -0.58
C LEU A 50 -7.44 5.61 -0.93
N SER A 51 -8.68 5.12 -1.05
CA SER A 51 -9.82 5.94 -1.46
C SER A 51 -10.07 7.14 -0.54
N GLY A 52 -9.80 6.99 0.75
CA GLY A 52 -9.97 8.05 1.75
C GLY A 52 -8.68 8.79 2.11
N LEU A 53 -7.56 8.48 1.47
CA LEU A 53 -6.28 9.08 1.82
C LEU A 53 -6.11 10.46 1.19
N ASP A 54 -5.66 11.43 1.99
CA ASP A 54 -5.34 12.79 1.56
C ASP A 54 -3.82 12.98 1.58
N THR A 55 -3.23 13.19 0.39
CA THR A 55 -1.81 13.42 0.20
C THR A 55 -1.48 14.88 -0.10
N SER A 56 -2.48 15.78 -0.03
CA SER A 56 -2.34 17.17 -0.50
C SER A 56 -1.39 18.02 0.34
N SER A 57 -1.23 17.68 1.62
CA SER A 57 -0.41 18.48 2.56
C SER A 57 0.96 17.89 2.84
N ILE A 58 1.30 16.75 2.26
CA ILE A 58 2.61 16.14 2.47
C ILE A 58 3.69 16.83 1.62
N THR A 59 4.83 17.12 2.23
CA THR A 59 5.97 17.69 1.49
C THR A 59 6.69 16.61 0.68
N GLN A 60 7.53 17.04 -0.29
CA GLN A 60 8.34 16.11 -1.07
C GLN A 60 9.27 15.28 -0.18
N ASP A 61 9.91 15.91 0.80
CA ASP A 61 10.82 15.22 1.74
C ASP A 61 10.07 14.19 2.59
N GLU A 62 8.88 14.54 3.08
CA GLU A 62 8.03 13.62 3.83
C GLU A 62 7.57 12.45 2.96
N TYR A 63 7.22 12.72 1.70
CA TYR A 63 6.83 11.70 0.75
C TYR A 63 7.96 10.69 0.49
N GLU A 64 9.17 11.19 0.31
CA GLU A 64 10.36 10.34 0.15
C GLU A 64 10.61 9.50 1.40
N SER A 65 10.42 10.08 2.60
CA SER A 65 10.54 9.37 3.86
C SER A 65 9.52 8.24 3.97
N VAL A 66 8.26 8.48 3.59
CA VAL A 66 7.20 7.45 3.56
C VAL A 66 7.61 6.31 2.62
N SER A 67 8.04 6.65 1.41
CA SER A 67 8.45 5.65 0.41
C SER A 67 9.64 4.83 0.87
N HIS A 68 10.58 5.46 1.56
CA HIS A 68 11.75 4.78 2.11
C HIS A 68 11.37 3.79 3.22
N VAL A 69 10.47 4.18 4.11
CA VAL A 69 9.96 3.30 5.18
C VAL A 69 9.26 2.07 4.59
N ILE A 70 8.41 2.28 3.59
CA ILE A 70 7.69 1.19 2.92
C ILE A 70 8.68 0.26 2.19
N SER A 71 9.66 0.81 1.51
CA SER A 71 10.69 0.04 0.81
C SER A 71 11.49 -0.84 1.77
N GLY A 72 11.82 -0.33 2.96
CA GLY A 72 12.51 -1.11 3.99
C GLY A 72 11.71 -2.33 4.44
N ARG A 73 10.40 -2.16 4.65
CA ARG A 73 9.51 -3.28 4.98
C ARG A 73 9.46 -4.30 3.83
N ASP A 74 9.31 -3.84 2.60
CA ASP A 74 9.23 -4.71 1.42
C ASP A 74 10.48 -5.56 1.21
N HIS A 75 11.63 -4.99 1.52
CA HIS A 75 12.89 -5.73 1.41
C HIS A 75 12.91 -6.94 2.37
N ARG A 76 12.31 -6.79 3.54
CA ARG A 76 12.29 -7.83 4.59
C ARG A 76 11.14 -8.81 4.43
N PHE A 77 9.98 -8.34 3.96
CA PHE A 77 8.74 -9.13 3.83
C PHE A 77 8.06 -8.82 2.50
N PRO A 78 8.63 -9.25 1.36
CA PRO A 78 8.06 -8.92 0.07
C PRO A 78 6.69 -9.56 -0.13
N ALA A 79 5.73 -8.78 -0.64
CA ALA A 79 4.44 -9.30 -1.06
C ALA A 79 4.58 -9.97 -2.43
N LYS A 80 3.70 -10.92 -2.73
CA LYS A 80 3.61 -11.48 -4.07
C LYS A 80 3.13 -10.42 -5.07
N ALA A 81 2.09 -9.67 -4.70
CA ALA A 81 1.59 -8.54 -5.48
C ALA A 81 0.82 -7.58 -4.58
N ILE A 82 0.89 -6.29 -4.87
CA ILE A 82 0.16 -5.24 -4.18
C ILE A 82 -0.63 -4.45 -5.22
N ALA A 83 -1.96 -4.48 -5.13
CA ALA A 83 -2.84 -3.64 -5.93
C ALA A 83 -3.24 -2.42 -5.11
N ILE A 84 -2.96 -1.24 -5.62
CA ILE A 84 -3.23 0.03 -4.94
C ILE A 84 -4.43 0.69 -5.60
N VAL A 85 -5.48 0.97 -4.83
CA VAL A 85 -6.69 1.64 -5.31
C VAL A 85 -6.64 3.11 -4.90
N ALA A 86 -6.59 4.00 -5.88
CA ALA A 86 -6.53 5.45 -5.69
C ALA A 86 -7.45 6.15 -6.69
N PRO A 87 -8.75 6.33 -6.38
CA PRO A 87 -9.71 6.96 -7.30
C PRO A 87 -9.45 8.45 -7.52
N ASP A 88 -8.94 9.16 -6.51
CA ASP A 88 -8.61 10.57 -6.61
C ASP A 88 -7.38 10.79 -7.48
N ALA A 89 -7.43 11.76 -8.41
CA ALA A 89 -6.36 12.02 -9.37
C ALA A 89 -5.03 12.37 -8.68
N GLY A 90 -5.06 13.17 -7.61
CA GLY A 90 -3.85 13.55 -6.87
C GLY A 90 -3.23 12.35 -6.15
N THR A 91 -4.04 11.57 -5.45
CA THR A 91 -3.57 10.36 -4.76
C THR A 91 -3.09 9.31 -5.76
N PHE A 92 -3.75 9.20 -6.91
CA PHE A 92 -3.31 8.30 -7.98
C PHE A 92 -1.92 8.68 -8.49
N ALA A 93 -1.69 9.96 -8.78
CA ALA A 93 -0.39 10.46 -9.25
C ALA A 93 0.71 10.19 -8.20
N ASP A 94 0.42 10.42 -6.93
CA ASP A 94 1.36 10.16 -5.83
C ASP A 94 1.66 8.67 -5.69
N ALA A 95 0.66 7.81 -5.85
CA ALA A 95 0.85 6.36 -5.79
C ALA A 95 1.73 5.86 -6.95
N VAL A 96 1.54 6.39 -8.15
CA VAL A 96 2.39 6.08 -9.31
C VAL A 96 3.82 6.52 -9.06
N ARG A 97 4.02 7.70 -8.48
CA ARG A 97 5.34 8.21 -8.13
C ARG A 97 6.01 7.35 -7.06
N HIS A 98 5.23 6.92 -6.04
CA HIS A 98 5.70 5.99 -5.01
C HIS A 98 6.18 4.68 -5.63
N ARG A 99 5.43 4.12 -6.59
CA ARG A 99 5.83 2.90 -7.30
C ARG A 99 7.20 3.05 -7.95
N ALA A 100 7.49 4.23 -8.51
CA ALA A 100 8.80 4.51 -9.10
C ALA A 100 9.91 4.54 -8.05
N TYR A 101 9.65 5.11 -6.86
CA TYR A 101 10.63 5.13 -5.76
C TYR A 101 10.97 3.73 -5.24
N VAL A 102 10.02 2.81 -5.27
CA VAL A 102 10.22 1.43 -4.78
C VAL A 102 10.43 0.45 -5.94
N GLY A 103 10.85 0.93 -7.10
CA GLY A 103 11.01 0.12 -8.31
C GLY A 103 12.00 -1.03 -8.21
N GLY A 104 12.94 -0.98 -7.24
CA GLY A 104 13.84 -2.09 -6.93
C GLY A 104 13.28 -3.09 -5.94
N SER A 105 12.06 -2.91 -5.45
CA SER A 105 11.40 -3.81 -4.53
C SER A 105 11.09 -5.15 -5.18
N LYS A 106 11.10 -6.22 -4.37
CA LYS A 106 10.68 -7.56 -4.79
C LYS A 106 9.16 -7.68 -4.91
N SER A 107 8.41 -6.78 -4.29
CA SER A 107 6.95 -6.75 -4.37
C SER A 107 6.51 -6.15 -5.69
N ARG A 108 5.63 -6.85 -6.41
CA ARG A 108 5.04 -6.34 -7.64
C ARG A 108 3.90 -5.39 -7.27
N ARG A 109 3.95 -4.14 -7.77
CA ARG A 109 2.95 -3.11 -7.49
C ARG A 109 2.28 -2.61 -8.75
N GLU A 110 0.97 -2.38 -8.66
CA GLU A 110 0.21 -1.72 -9.72
C GLU A 110 -0.83 -0.80 -9.09
N VAL A 111 -1.11 0.33 -9.75
CA VAL A 111 -2.04 1.36 -9.26
C VAL A 111 -3.29 1.37 -10.14
N PHE A 112 -4.46 1.41 -9.49
CA PHE A 112 -5.76 1.36 -10.15
C PHE A 112 -6.65 2.50 -9.68
N ARG A 113 -7.57 2.94 -10.55
CA ARG A 113 -8.55 3.97 -10.25
C ARG A 113 -9.79 3.41 -9.53
N ASN A 114 -10.00 2.11 -9.58
CA ASN A 114 -11.16 1.46 -8.96
C ASN A 114 -10.81 0.07 -8.41
N ARG A 115 -11.64 -0.40 -7.50
CA ARG A 115 -11.42 -1.68 -6.81
C ARG A 115 -11.64 -2.89 -7.72
N GLU A 116 -12.56 -2.77 -8.67
CA GLU A 116 -12.87 -3.87 -9.60
C GLU A 116 -11.65 -4.27 -10.41
N ASP A 117 -10.97 -3.29 -11.02
CA ASP A 117 -9.76 -3.55 -11.81
C ASP A 117 -8.63 -4.08 -10.93
N ALA A 118 -8.49 -3.54 -9.72
CA ALA A 118 -7.47 -3.98 -8.76
C ALA A 118 -7.66 -5.45 -8.37
N THR A 119 -8.88 -5.85 -8.05
CA THR A 119 -9.17 -7.23 -7.64
C THR A 119 -9.04 -8.20 -8.81
N ALA A 120 -9.40 -7.79 -10.03
CA ALA A 120 -9.19 -8.61 -11.23
C ALA A 120 -7.70 -8.87 -11.48
N TRP A 121 -6.87 -7.84 -11.29
CA TRP A 121 -5.41 -7.96 -11.44
C TRP A 121 -4.81 -8.91 -10.40
N LEU A 122 -5.27 -8.84 -9.14
CA LEU A 122 -4.82 -9.74 -8.07
C LEU A 122 -5.26 -11.18 -8.35
N ALA A 123 -6.51 -11.39 -8.81
CA ALA A 123 -7.03 -12.71 -9.11
C ALA A 123 -6.19 -13.43 -10.17
N ALA A 124 -5.68 -12.69 -11.15
CA ALA A 124 -4.82 -13.25 -12.21
C ALA A 124 -3.44 -13.71 -11.70
N ARG A 125 -3.07 -13.34 -10.48
CA ARG A 125 -1.77 -13.65 -9.88
C ARG A 125 -1.83 -14.73 -8.81
N ARG A 126 -3.02 -15.24 -8.55
CA ARG A 126 -3.26 -16.28 -7.56
C ARG A 126 -2.83 -17.68 -8.02
#